data_d44e76509a7af170df84ac97a5ecbe9f
#
_entry.id   d44e76509a7af170df84ac97a5ecbe9f
#
_cell.length_a   1.000
_cell.length_b   1.000
_cell.length_c   1.000
_cell.angle_alpha   90.00
_cell.angle_beta   90.00
_cell.angle_gamma   90.00
#
_symmetry.space_group_name_H-M   'P 1'
#
loop_
_entity.id
_entity.type
_entity.pdbx_description
1 polymer ?
#
loop_
_entity_poly.entity_id
_entity_poly.type
_entity_poly.pdbx_seq_one_letter_code
_entity_poly.pdbx_strand_id
1 'polypeptide(L)'
;FGFKEHKEVINIYKKTSIAVVCSRWDEPFGRTSLEAAANGCAVIISNRGGLPETITNGRILKQLTIKEIYKNIEDLIINSKIRKKYQTLSYKNFYLSHEYVSEQIDNVRNNLSKFNKPYFRQEQSNLRILHITNFNERHNGRLFFNTGRRLNNGFIRLGHSVLEFSDRDIVSRGKSIKDFYGSNTLNDKLIKTCYHFKPDLIVLGHADMISKDILNNLKKDYSSLKIAQWFLDPLNKNGPDFYKNKKRILDKSDVIDGNFLTTSPDAVSFLSKKNMNYFIPNPSDQSMETLDNFKKDCSNDVFFALSHGVHRGKLKTRTLDDREIFINKLINKCNNVRFDIYGMNGVQPIWADQYFK
;
A
#
# COMPACT_ATOMS: atom_id res chain seq x y z
N PHE A 1 -34.37 -21.72 8.90
CA PHE A 1 -34.34 -22.17 7.48
C PHE A 1 -33.01 -22.81 7.08
N GLY A 2 -31.95 -22.65 7.87
CA GLY A 2 -30.59 -23.10 7.53
C GLY A 2 -29.98 -22.34 6.34
N PHE A 3 -28.93 -22.93 5.75
CA PHE A 3 -28.30 -22.37 4.54
C PHE A 3 -29.27 -22.42 3.37
N LYS A 4 -29.30 -21.36 2.57
CA LYS A 4 -30.08 -21.20 1.35
C LYS A 4 -29.23 -20.67 0.22
N GLU A 5 -29.46 -21.18 -0.99
CA GLU A 5 -28.90 -20.65 -2.20
C GLU A 5 -29.41 -19.22 -2.47
N HIS A 6 -28.56 -18.36 -3.06
CA HIS A 6 -28.88 -16.93 -3.28
C HIS A 6 -30.23 -16.72 -3.98
N LYS A 7 -30.54 -17.53 -4.98
CA LYS A 7 -31.83 -17.46 -5.70
C LYS A 7 -33.03 -17.74 -4.80
N GLU A 8 -32.89 -18.66 -3.83
CA GLU A 8 -33.92 -18.96 -2.85
C GLU A 8 -34.07 -17.78 -1.87
N VAL A 9 -32.97 -17.15 -1.44
CA VAL A 9 -33.00 -16.00 -0.56
C VAL A 9 -33.75 -14.84 -1.20
N ILE A 10 -33.50 -14.54 -2.47
CA ILE A 10 -34.21 -13.50 -3.22
C ILE A 10 -35.73 -13.83 -3.29
N ASN A 11 -36.10 -15.09 -3.50
CA ASN A 11 -37.49 -15.50 -3.51
C ASN A 11 -38.17 -15.37 -2.13
N ILE A 12 -37.41 -15.52 -1.05
CA ILE A 12 -37.89 -15.27 0.32
C ILE A 12 -38.15 -13.76 0.48
N TYR A 13 -37.21 -12.88 0.09
CA TYR A 13 -37.40 -11.44 0.19
C TYR A 13 -38.66 -10.95 -0.56
N LYS A 14 -38.93 -11.46 -1.77
CA LYS A 14 -40.13 -11.13 -2.54
C LYS A 14 -41.47 -11.41 -1.80
N LYS A 15 -41.44 -12.30 -0.77
CA LYS A 15 -42.60 -12.67 0.05
C LYS A 15 -42.51 -12.11 1.47
N THR A 16 -41.49 -11.27 1.76
CA THR A 16 -41.21 -10.79 3.10
C THR A 16 -41.60 -9.32 3.22
N SER A 17 -42.41 -9.00 4.23
CA SER A 17 -42.81 -7.62 4.52
C SER A 17 -41.77 -6.82 5.31
N ILE A 18 -41.07 -7.46 6.25
CA ILE A 18 -40.14 -6.87 7.17
C ILE A 18 -38.85 -7.69 7.16
N ALA A 19 -37.70 -7.07 6.90
CA ALA A 19 -36.40 -7.70 7.01
C ALA A 19 -35.60 -7.05 8.15
N VAL A 20 -34.97 -7.87 9.00
CA VAL A 20 -34.20 -7.41 10.15
C VAL A 20 -32.76 -7.87 9.98
N VAL A 21 -31.83 -6.91 9.84
CA VAL A 21 -30.39 -7.16 9.63
C VAL A 21 -29.61 -6.47 10.72
N CYS A 22 -29.41 -7.19 11.85
CA CYS A 22 -28.76 -6.66 13.05
C CYS A 22 -27.39 -7.29 13.25
N SER A 23 -26.37 -6.64 12.75
CA SER A 23 -24.98 -7.05 12.96
C SER A 23 -24.44 -6.52 14.29
N ARG A 24 -23.62 -7.33 14.97
CA ARG A 24 -22.87 -6.94 16.19
C ARG A 24 -21.48 -6.35 15.87
N TRP A 25 -20.96 -6.61 14.68
CA TRP A 25 -19.70 -6.08 14.18
C TRP A 25 -19.94 -5.01 13.11
N ASP A 26 -18.91 -4.28 12.78
CA ASP A 26 -18.95 -3.28 11.72
C ASP A 26 -18.90 -3.98 10.35
N GLU A 27 -20.04 -4.04 9.70
CA GLU A 27 -20.17 -4.66 8.38
C GLU A 27 -19.42 -3.81 7.33
N PRO A 28 -18.64 -4.44 6.44
CA PRO A 28 -18.00 -3.69 5.35
C PRO A 28 -19.01 -3.01 4.42
N PHE A 29 -20.14 -3.69 4.14
CA PHE A 29 -21.21 -3.15 3.30
C PHE A 29 -22.60 -3.63 3.72
N GLY A 30 -22.87 -4.96 3.77
CA GLY A 30 -24.16 -5.53 4.19
C GLY A 30 -25.10 -5.86 3.03
N ARG A 31 -24.72 -6.80 2.16
CA ARG A 31 -25.55 -7.24 1.00
C ARG A 31 -26.95 -7.68 1.38
N THR A 32 -27.12 -8.28 2.54
CA THR A 32 -28.43 -8.79 3.01
C THR A 32 -29.48 -7.68 3.14
N SER A 33 -29.11 -6.54 3.72
CA SER A 33 -29.99 -5.37 3.84
C SER A 33 -30.26 -4.71 2.49
N LEU A 34 -29.25 -4.62 1.62
CA LEU A 34 -29.36 -4.12 0.27
C LEU A 34 -30.37 -4.94 -0.56
N GLU A 35 -30.21 -6.26 -0.57
CA GLU A 35 -31.08 -7.17 -1.32
C GLU A 35 -32.51 -7.16 -0.80
N ALA A 36 -32.71 -7.08 0.51
CA ALA A 36 -34.03 -6.96 1.12
C ALA A 36 -34.72 -5.63 0.69
N ALA A 37 -33.98 -4.52 0.74
CA ALA A 37 -34.49 -3.21 0.31
C ALA A 37 -34.86 -3.20 -1.19
N ALA A 38 -33.98 -3.75 -2.05
CA ALA A 38 -34.23 -3.89 -3.49
C ALA A 38 -35.48 -4.73 -3.83
N ASN A 39 -35.86 -5.65 -2.96
CA ASN A 39 -37.05 -6.47 -3.12
C ASN A 39 -38.29 -5.90 -2.39
N GLY A 40 -38.23 -4.66 -1.88
CA GLY A 40 -39.36 -3.96 -1.28
C GLY A 40 -39.71 -4.40 0.14
N CYS A 41 -38.78 -4.94 0.89
CA CYS A 41 -38.96 -5.16 2.32
C CYS A 41 -38.89 -3.84 3.10
N ALA A 42 -39.66 -3.70 4.17
CA ALA A 42 -39.39 -2.70 5.20
C ALA A 42 -38.19 -3.17 6.03
N VAL A 43 -37.04 -2.49 5.91
CA VAL A 43 -35.78 -2.97 6.48
C VAL A 43 -35.48 -2.29 7.81
N ILE A 44 -35.08 -3.08 8.80
CA ILE A 44 -34.55 -2.62 10.10
C ILE A 44 -33.11 -3.08 10.18
N ILE A 45 -32.17 -2.15 10.42
CA ILE A 45 -30.74 -2.44 10.52
C ILE A 45 -30.13 -1.90 11.81
N SER A 46 -29.02 -2.50 12.23
CA SER A 46 -28.13 -1.88 13.21
C SER A 46 -27.28 -0.76 12.58
N ASN A 47 -26.93 0.24 13.39
CA ASN A 47 -26.00 1.28 12.98
C ASN A 47 -24.55 0.77 13.13
N ARG A 48 -24.09 -0.09 12.19
CA ARG A 48 -22.78 -0.74 12.23
C ARG A 48 -22.12 -0.74 10.85
N GLY A 49 -20.91 -0.16 10.79
CA GLY A 49 -20.13 -0.09 9.54
C GLY A 49 -20.90 0.48 8.37
N GLY A 50 -20.86 -0.20 7.23
CA GLY A 50 -21.54 0.18 5.98
C GLY A 50 -23.04 -0.14 5.91
N LEU A 51 -23.65 -0.77 6.93
CA LEU A 51 -25.09 -1.09 6.87
C LEU A 51 -25.99 0.12 6.58
N PRO A 52 -25.80 1.31 7.20
CA PRO A 52 -26.61 2.49 6.90
C PRO A 52 -26.57 2.93 5.44
N GLU A 53 -25.52 2.61 4.70
CA GLU A 53 -25.35 2.97 3.29
C GLU A 53 -26.14 2.06 2.34
N THR A 54 -26.60 0.92 2.83
CA THR A 54 -27.29 -0.12 2.01
C THR A 54 -28.78 0.11 1.86
N ILE A 55 -29.37 1.05 2.61
CA ILE A 55 -30.79 1.32 2.59
C ILE A 55 -31.08 2.80 2.31
N THR A 56 -32.02 3.07 1.43
CA THR A 56 -32.52 4.43 1.16
C THR A 56 -33.65 4.83 2.09
N ASN A 57 -34.50 3.87 2.40
CA ASN A 57 -35.65 4.04 3.28
C ASN A 57 -35.79 2.81 4.17
N GLY A 58 -35.55 2.97 5.45
CA GLY A 58 -35.60 1.91 6.46
C GLY A 58 -35.45 2.48 7.87
N ARG A 59 -35.35 1.60 8.85
CA ARG A 59 -35.10 1.97 10.23
C ARG A 59 -33.70 1.60 10.65
N ILE A 60 -32.98 2.59 11.15
CA ILE A 60 -31.66 2.40 11.75
C ILE A 60 -31.84 2.41 13.27
N LEU A 61 -31.45 1.34 13.93
CA LEU A 61 -31.53 1.21 15.38
C LEU A 61 -30.54 2.16 16.05
N LYS A 62 -30.98 2.93 17.03
CA LYS A 62 -30.10 3.80 17.83
C LYS A 62 -29.16 2.98 18.73
N GLN A 63 -29.68 1.88 19.27
CA GLN A 63 -28.94 0.95 20.09
C GLN A 63 -29.30 -0.49 19.71
N LEU A 64 -28.31 -1.36 19.70
CA LEU A 64 -28.52 -2.77 19.38
C LEU A 64 -28.95 -3.53 20.65
N THR A 65 -30.20 -3.35 21.06
CA THR A 65 -30.81 -4.02 22.21
C THR A 65 -32.03 -4.82 21.79
N ILE A 66 -32.31 -5.91 22.49
CA ILE A 66 -33.52 -6.75 22.26
C ILE A 66 -34.78 -5.88 22.32
N LYS A 67 -34.84 -4.96 23.29
CA LYS A 67 -36.01 -4.08 23.49
C LYS A 67 -36.22 -3.17 22.28
N GLU A 68 -35.16 -2.60 21.72
CA GLU A 68 -35.27 -1.70 20.58
C GLU A 68 -35.62 -2.45 19.29
N ILE A 69 -35.03 -3.62 19.07
CA ILE A 69 -35.37 -4.49 17.95
C ILE A 69 -36.85 -4.85 18.01
N TYR A 70 -37.31 -5.37 19.16
CA TYR A 70 -38.68 -5.75 19.38
C TYR A 70 -39.65 -4.59 19.08
N LYS A 71 -39.43 -3.43 19.70
CA LYS A 71 -40.24 -2.23 19.51
C LYS A 71 -40.36 -1.80 18.03
N ASN A 72 -39.27 -1.85 17.27
CA ASN A 72 -39.27 -1.49 15.86
C ASN A 72 -40.02 -2.52 15.01
N ILE A 73 -39.91 -3.81 15.31
CA ILE A 73 -40.63 -4.86 14.62
C ILE A 73 -42.15 -4.75 14.94
N GLU A 74 -42.49 -4.65 16.21
CA GLU A 74 -43.88 -4.56 16.68
C GLU A 74 -44.58 -3.34 16.03
N ASP A 75 -43.97 -2.17 16.02
CA ASP A 75 -44.53 -1.00 15.39
C ASP A 75 -44.80 -1.19 13.89
N LEU A 76 -43.87 -1.83 13.15
CA LEU A 76 -44.10 -2.14 11.73
C LEU A 76 -45.15 -3.25 11.51
N ILE A 77 -45.38 -4.16 12.46
CA ILE A 77 -46.43 -5.14 12.39
C ILE A 77 -47.80 -4.45 12.60
N ILE A 78 -47.92 -3.67 13.66
CA ILE A 78 -49.19 -3.02 14.03
C ILE A 78 -49.55 -1.92 13.02
N ASN A 79 -48.61 -1.07 12.65
CA ASN A 79 -48.81 0.07 11.76
C ASN A 79 -48.63 -0.31 10.28
N SER A 80 -49.61 -0.98 9.72
CA SER A 80 -49.55 -1.42 8.29
C SER A 80 -49.32 -0.26 7.31
N LYS A 81 -49.84 0.91 7.58
CA LYS A 81 -49.60 2.12 6.75
C LYS A 81 -48.15 2.52 6.74
N ILE A 82 -47.48 2.55 7.89
CA ILE A 82 -46.05 2.87 8.02
C ILE A 82 -45.20 1.79 7.33
N ARG A 83 -45.51 0.52 7.56
CA ARG A 83 -44.84 -0.59 6.91
C ARG A 83 -44.92 -0.49 5.39
N LYS A 84 -46.12 -0.31 4.83
CA LYS A 84 -46.32 -0.13 3.38
C LYS A 84 -45.57 1.08 2.82
N LYS A 85 -45.55 2.17 3.58
CA LYS A 85 -44.74 3.34 3.22
C LYS A 85 -43.24 2.99 3.06
N TYR A 86 -42.66 2.32 4.07
CA TYR A 86 -41.25 1.89 3.98
C TYR A 86 -41.01 0.92 2.84
N GLN A 87 -41.85 -0.08 2.65
CA GLN A 87 -41.77 -1.03 1.54
C GLN A 87 -41.77 -0.33 0.17
N THR A 88 -42.72 0.57 -0.04
CA THR A 88 -42.85 1.31 -1.29
C THR A 88 -41.66 2.23 -1.55
N LEU A 89 -41.20 2.95 -0.52
CA LEU A 89 -40.07 3.88 -0.64
C LEU A 89 -38.74 3.14 -0.82
N SER A 90 -38.54 2.03 -0.11
CA SER A 90 -37.34 1.21 -0.30
C SER A 90 -37.19 0.74 -1.74
N TYR A 91 -38.28 0.28 -2.34
CA TYR A 91 -38.27 -0.17 -3.73
C TYR A 91 -38.14 0.99 -4.74
N LYS A 92 -38.95 2.03 -4.57
CA LYS A 92 -38.99 3.14 -5.53
C LYS A 92 -37.73 4.00 -5.53
N ASN A 93 -37.12 4.18 -4.37
CA ASN A 93 -35.94 5.01 -4.20
C ASN A 93 -34.63 4.19 -4.26
N PHE A 94 -34.72 2.89 -4.56
CA PHE A 94 -33.53 2.06 -4.69
C PHE A 94 -32.68 2.52 -5.89
N TYR A 95 -31.44 2.87 -5.66
CA TYR A 95 -30.52 3.36 -6.68
C TYR A 95 -29.22 2.58 -6.76
N LEU A 96 -28.91 1.73 -5.77
CA LEU A 96 -27.65 0.99 -5.70
C LEU A 96 -27.65 -0.23 -6.65
N SER A 97 -28.01 -0.01 -7.90
CA SER A 97 -27.95 -1.02 -8.95
C SER A 97 -26.51 -1.20 -9.46
N HIS A 98 -26.28 -2.28 -10.19
CA HIS A 98 -24.98 -2.52 -10.83
C HIS A 98 -24.62 -1.42 -11.81
N GLU A 99 -25.59 -0.91 -12.56
CA GLU A 99 -25.44 0.18 -13.52
C GLU A 99 -24.99 1.45 -12.81
N TYR A 100 -25.67 1.85 -11.74
CA TYR A 100 -25.32 3.03 -10.96
C TYR A 100 -23.90 2.94 -10.39
N VAL A 101 -23.56 1.80 -9.76
CA VAL A 101 -22.22 1.61 -9.19
C VAL A 101 -21.14 1.63 -10.27
N SER A 102 -21.40 0.99 -11.42
CA SER A 102 -20.48 1.02 -12.57
C SER A 102 -20.28 2.44 -13.09
N GLU A 103 -21.35 3.21 -13.19
CA GLU A 103 -21.29 4.61 -13.61
C GLU A 103 -20.49 5.47 -12.63
N GLN A 104 -20.66 5.26 -11.31
CA GLN A 104 -19.85 5.94 -10.30
C GLN A 104 -18.36 5.59 -10.43
N ILE A 105 -18.02 4.32 -10.65
CA ILE A 105 -16.65 3.89 -10.89
C ILE A 105 -16.08 4.55 -12.15
N ASP A 106 -16.86 4.58 -13.24
CA ASP A 106 -16.45 5.22 -14.48
C ASP A 106 -16.27 6.74 -14.33
N ASN A 107 -17.13 7.40 -13.57
CA ASN A 107 -17.01 8.82 -13.25
C ASN A 107 -15.73 9.11 -12.45
N VAL A 108 -15.44 8.30 -11.42
CA VAL A 108 -14.20 8.40 -10.65
C VAL A 108 -12.99 8.13 -11.56
N ARG A 109 -13.02 7.06 -12.37
CA ARG A 109 -11.96 6.75 -13.33
C ARG A 109 -11.71 7.89 -14.33
N ASN A 110 -12.77 8.46 -14.89
CA ASN A 110 -12.68 9.58 -15.84
C ASN A 110 -12.14 10.84 -15.17
N ASN A 111 -12.52 11.10 -13.92
CA ASN A 111 -11.96 12.20 -13.15
C ASN A 111 -10.49 11.95 -12.82
N LEU A 112 -10.12 10.76 -12.37
CA LEU A 112 -8.73 10.38 -12.15
C LEU A 112 -7.91 10.48 -13.44
N SER A 113 -8.47 10.10 -14.59
CA SER A 113 -7.77 10.24 -15.88
C SER A 113 -7.57 11.71 -16.32
N LYS A 114 -8.43 12.62 -15.87
CA LYS A 114 -8.24 14.07 -16.08
C LYS A 114 -7.09 14.62 -15.20
N PHE A 115 -6.94 14.09 -13.97
CA PHE A 115 -5.85 14.46 -13.06
C PHE A 115 -4.55 13.68 -13.34
N ASN A 116 -4.66 12.46 -13.84
CA ASN A 116 -3.58 11.57 -14.22
C ASN A 116 -3.21 11.65 -15.71
N LYS A 117 -3.23 12.82 -16.28
CA LYS A 117 -2.16 13.10 -17.25
C LYS A 117 -0.90 13.08 -16.39
N PRO A 118 -0.03 12.04 -16.48
CA PRO A 118 1.22 12.10 -15.74
C PRO A 118 1.84 13.44 -16.11
N TYR A 119 2.32 14.17 -15.12
CA TYR A 119 2.92 15.50 -15.28
C TYR A 119 4.09 15.49 -16.30
N PHE A 120 4.44 14.30 -16.78
CA PHE A 120 5.47 13.97 -17.78
C PHE A 120 4.92 13.59 -19.17
N ARG A 121 3.62 13.67 -19.42
CA ARG A 121 3.02 13.50 -20.76
C ARG A 121 2.73 14.82 -21.46
N GLN A 122 3.55 15.81 -21.28
CA GLN A 122 3.78 16.79 -22.33
C GLN A 122 4.91 16.20 -23.17
N GLU A 123 4.56 15.90 -24.43
CA GLU A 123 5.44 15.49 -25.51
C GLU A 123 6.80 14.90 -25.06
N GLN A 124 6.95 13.61 -25.27
CA GLN A 124 8.07 12.75 -24.88
C GLN A 124 9.45 13.40 -25.01
N SER A 125 9.80 14.31 -24.13
CA SER A 125 11.19 14.69 -23.96
C SER A 125 11.83 13.60 -23.10
N ASN A 126 12.69 12.78 -23.72
CA ASN A 126 13.49 11.81 -22.98
C ASN A 126 14.34 12.56 -21.98
N LEU A 127 14.07 12.36 -20.69
CA LEU A 127 14.81 12.99 -19.61
C LEU A 127 16.17 12.30 -19.42
N ARG A 128 17.17 13.08 -19.06
CA ARG A 128 18.41 12.56 -18.49
C ARG A 128 18.23 12.45 -16.99
N ILE A 129 18.14 11.23 -16.49
CA ILE A 129 17.87 10.93 -15.09
C ILE A 129 19.15 10.44 -14.41
N LEU A 130 19.64 11.17 -13.42
CA LEU A 130 20.67 10.68 -12.52
C LEU A 130 20.01 10.00 -11.32
N HIS A 131 20.01 8.67 -11.32
CA HIS A 131 19.39 7.88 -10.27
C HIS A 131 20.41 7.53 -9.19
N ILE A 132 20.30 8.20 -8.03
CA ILE A 132 21.22 8.07 -6.91
C ILE A 132 20.58 7.17 -5.85
N THR A 133 21.11 5.96 -5.68
CA THR A 133 20.67 5.02 -4.67
C THR A 133 21.76 3.97 -4.41
N ASN A 134 21.59 3.16 -3.37
CA ASN A 134 22.50 2.06 -3.11
C ASN A 134 22.22 0.88 -4.07
N PHE A 135 22.93 0.80 -5.18
CA PHE A 135 22.83 -0.31 -6.14
C PHE A 135 23.49 -1.61 -5.65
N ASN A 136 24.22 -1.55 -4.53
CA ASN A 136 24.89 -2.69 -3.90
C ASN A 136 25.95 -3.38 -4.79
N GLU A 137 26.67 -2.65 -5.60
CA GLU A 137 27.71 -3.16 -6.51
C GLU A 137 28.81 -3.92 -5.76
N ARG A 138 29.20 -3.46 -4.53
CA ARG A 138 30.19 -4.08 -3.68
C ARG A 138 29.85 -5.50 -3.23
N HIS A 139 28.61 -5.94 -3.46
CA HIS A 139 28.14 -7.27 -3.08
C HIS A 139 28.12 -8.29 -4.23
N ASN A 140 28.82 -7.99 -5.34
CA ASN A 140 29.03 -8.90 -6.48
C ASN A 140 27.71 -9.53 -6.99
N GLY A 141 26.66 -8.72 -7.13
CA GLY A 141 25.37 -9.15 -7.63
C GLY A 141 24.41 -9.76 -6.61
N ARG A 142 24.88 -10.14 -5.41
CA ARG A 142 24.03 -10.77 -4.38
C ARG A 142 22.78 -9.95 -4.02
N LEU A 143 22.87 -8.63 -4.06
CA LEU A 143 21.79 -7.70 -3.75
C LEU A 143 21.31 -6.93 -4.99
N PHE A 144 21.43 -7.53 -6.17
CA PHE A 144 21.04 -6.90 -7.43
C PHE A 144 19.54 -6.62 -7.50
N PHE A 145 18.70 -7.57 -7.05
CA PHE A 145 17.24 -7.50 -7.13
C PHE A 145 16.63 -6.59 -6.06
N ASN A 146 17.04 -5.32 -6.04
CA ASN A 146 16.54 -4.33 -5.10
C ASN A 146 15.58 -3.34 -5.76
N THR A 147 14.87 -2.54 -4.96
CA THR A 147 13.90 -1.55 -5.44
C THR A 147 14.51 -0.48 -6.32
N GLY A 148 15.74 -0.04 -6.00
CA GLY A 148 16.45 0.93 -6.84
C GLY A 148 16.63 0.40 -8.26
N ARG A 149 16.98 -0.88 -8.42
CA ARG A 149 17.12 -1.52 -9.73
C ARG A 149 15.80 -1.59 -10.49
N ARG A 150 14.69 -1.96 -9.81
CA ARG A 150 13.36 -2.00 -10.43
C ARG A 150 12.93 -0.64 -10.97
N LEU A 151 13.09 0.41 -10.17
CA LEU A 151 12.80 1.79 -10.61
C LEU A 151 13.70 2.23 -11.75
N ASN A 152 14.99 1.91 -11.68
CA ASN A 152 15.96 2.23 -12.74
C ASN A 152 15.55 1.60 -14.07
N ASN A 153 15.22 0.31 -14.06
CA ASN A 153 14.71 -0.40 -15.23
C ASN A 153 13.42 0.21 -15.77
N GLY A 154 12.53 0.65 -14.87
CA GLY A 154 11.30 1.35 -15.24
C GLY A 154 11.58 2.65 -16.00
N PHE A 155 12.50 3.48 -15.53
CA PHE A 155 12.91 4.71 -16.23
C PHE A 155 13.48 4.43 -17.61
N ILE A 156 14.34 3.40 -17.74
CA ILE A 156 14.92 3.00 -19.03
C ILE A 156 13.82 2.56 -20.00
N ARG A 157 12.85 1.74 -19.54
CA ARG A 157 11.73 1.28 -20.38
C ARG A 157 10.78 2.39 -20.80
N LEU A 158 10.72 3.47 -20.03
CA LEU A 158 9.98 4.67 -20.38
C LEU A 158 10.73 5.55 -21.43
N GLY A 159 11.93 5.11 -21.86
CA GLY A 159 12.72 5.80 -22.89
C GLY A 159 13.63 6.92 -22.36
N HIS A 160 13.84 7.01 -21.06
CA HIS A 160 14.74 8.00 -20.48
C HIS A 160 16.20 7.55 -20.57
N SER A 161 17.11 8.52 -20.66
CA SER A 161 18.54 8.29 -20.52
C SER A 161 18.89 8.24 -19.04
N VAL A 162 19.21 7.06 -18.50
CA VAL A 162 19.40 6.87 -17.05
C VAL A 162 20.85 6.57 -16.72
N LEU A 163 21.44 7.36 -15.82
CA LEU A 163 22.74 7.12 -15.26
C LEU A 163 22.63 6.69 -13.80
N GLU A 164 23.14 5.50 -13.51
CA GLU A 164 23.19 4.96 -12.16
C GLU A 164 24.30 5.59 -11.34
N PHE A 165 23.99 5.92 -10.09
CA PHE A 165 24.96 6.48 -9.16
C PHE A 165 24.81 5.84 -7.78
N SER A 166 25.71 4.91 -7.45
CA SER A 166 25.65 4.15 -6.19
C SER A 166 26.42 4.89 -5.10
N ASP A 167 25.73 5.70 -4.31
CA ASP A 167 26.32 6.56 -3.29
C ASP A 167 27.17 5.77 -2.26
N ARG A 168 26.63 4.70 -1.70
CA ARG A 168 27.32 3.89 -0.70
C ARG A 168 28.49 3.08 -1.24
N ASP A 169 28.42 2.66 -2.49
CA ASP A 169 29.53 1.94 -3.14
C ASP A 169 30.68 2.89 -3.45
N ILE A 170 30.38 4.13 -3.88
CA ILE A 170 31.38 5.18 -4.09
C ILE A 170 32.07 5.54 -2.79
N VAL A 171 31.30 5.78 -1.71
CA VAL A 171 31.84 6.04 -0.38
C VAL A 171 32.74 4.90 0.09
N SER A 172 32.28 3.66 -0.08
CA SER A 172 33.07 2.49 0.35
C SER A 172 34.42 2.34 -0.36
N ARG A 173 34.45 2.68 -1.65
CA ARG A 173 35.68 2.63 -2.47
C ARG A 173 36.56 3.89 -2.32
N GLY A 174 35.95 5.01 -1.96
CA GLY A 174 36.61 6.32 -1.84
C GLY A 174 37.34 6.54 -0.51
N LYS A 175 37.18 5.67 0.46
CA LYS A 175 37.84 5.78 1.77
C LYS A 175 39.35 5.71 1.64
N SER A 176 40.02 6.71 2.18
CA SER A 176 41.47 6.81 2.20
C SER A 176 41.94 7.58 3.44
N ILE A 177 43.25 7.64 3.65
CA ILE A 177 43.85 8.45 4.75
C ILE A 177 43.44 9.93 4.65
N LYS A 178 43.26 10.45 3.41
CA LYS A 178 42.84 11.84 3.16
C LYS A 178 41.35 12.05 3.14
N ASP A 179 40.55 10.98 2.95
CA ASP A 179 39.09 11.02 2.92
C ASP A 179 38.55 9.82 3.72
N PHE A 180 38.68 9.89 5.05
CA PHE A 180 38.33 8.79 5.96
C PHE A 180 36.88 8.31 5.81
N TYR A 181 35.96 9.23 5.52
CA TYR A 181 34.55 8.92 5.35
C TYR A 181 34.17 8.68 3.87
N GLY A 182 35.06 8.94 2.92
CA GLY A 182 34.76 8.83 1.48
C GLY A 182 33.79 9.89 0.96
N SER A 183 33.47 10.89 1.76
CA SER A 183 32.47 11.93 1.41
C SER A 183 32.98 12.94 0.42
N ASN A 184 34.28 13.30 0.47
CA ASN A 184 34.88 14.19 -0.50
C ASN A 184 34.92 13.57 -1.89
N THR A 185 35.31 12.30 -1.95
CA THR A 185 35.29 11.49 -3.19
C THR A 185 33.88 11.39 -3.77
N LEU A 186 32.87 11.18 -2.92
CA LEU A 186 31.46 11.13 -3.33
C LEU A 186 31.01 12.46 -3.94
N ASN A 187 31.27 13.56 -3.23
CA ASN A 187 30.87 14.91 -3.65
C ASN A 187 31.52 15.31 -4.96
N ASP A 188 32.83 15.09 -5.07
CA ASP A 188 33.61 15.38 -6.27
C ASP A 188 33.11 14.62 -7.49
N LYS A 189 32.83 13.32 -7.28
CA LYS A 189 32.27 12.45 -8.33
C LYS A 189 30.86 12.91 -8.73
N LEU A 190 30.02 13.31 -7.78
CA LEU A 190 28.66 13.79 -8.07
C LEU A 190 28.71 15.08 -8.90
N ILE A 191 29.52 16.06 -8.52
CA ILE A 191 29.68 17.32 -9.25
C ILE A 191 30.16 17.05 -10.69
N LYS A 192 31.21 16.24 -10.85
CA LYS A 192 31.73 15.86 -12.18
C LYS A 192 30.68 15.11 -13.01
N THR A 193 29.91 14.21 -12.38
CA THR A 193 28.84 13.49 -13.06
C THR A 193 27.76 14.45 -13.54
N CYS A 194 27.33 15.40 -12.74
CA CYS A 194 26.33 16.39 -13.12
C CYS A 194 26.88 17.32 -14.23
N TYR A 195 28.14 17.70 -14.16
CA TYR A 195 28.79 18.54 -15.20
C TYR A 195 28.80 17.86 -16.58
N HIS A 196 29.15 16.59 -16.63
CA HIS A 196 29.21 15.82 -17.89
C HIS A 196 27.86 15.35 -18.38
N PHE A 197 27.05 14.77 -17.50
CA PHE A 197 25.76 14.17 -17.85
C PHE A 197 24.65 15.21 -18.01
N LYS A 198 24.72 16.33 -17.29
CA LYS A 198 23.71 17.41 -17.26
C LYS A 198 22.31 16.86 -17.05
N PRO A 199 22.01 16.26 -15.90
CA PRO A 199 20.71 15.63 -15.64
C PRO A 199 19.60 16.69 -15.65
N ASP A 200 18.43 16.31 -16.20
CA ASP A 200 17.20 17.08 -16.10
C ASP A 200 16.51 16.78 -14.75
N LEU A 201 16.71 15.55 -14.25
CA LEU A 201 16.14 15.06 -13.00
C LEU A 201 17.19 14.26 -12.21
N ILE A 202 17.34 14.58 -10.94
CA ILE A 202 18.01 13.71 -9.96
C ILE A 202 16.93 12.97 -9.18
N VAL A 203 17.03 11.65 -9.10
CA VAL A 203 16.15 10.79 -8.30
C VAL A 203 16.92 10.17 -7.16
N LEU A 204 16.57 10.51 -5.93
CA LEU A 204 17.22 10.02 -4.71
C LEU A 204 16.45 8.84 -4.12
N GLY A 205 17.12 7.72 -3.91
CA GLY A 205 16.57 6.57 -3.22
C GLY A 205 17.39 6.19 -2.00
N HIS A 206 16.94 6.50 -0.80
CA HIS A 206 17.73 6.30 0.42
C HIS A 206 19.18 6.81 0.33
N ALA A 207 19.38 7.91 -0.37
CA ALA A 207 20.67 8.52 -0.64
C ALA A 207 21.21 9.26 0.60
N ASP A 208 21.47 8.51 1.68
CA ASP A 208 21.85 9.03 2.99
C ASP A 208 23.21 9.72 2.96
N MET A 209 24.08 9.34 2.01
CA MET A 209 25.43 9.88 1.90
C MET A 209 25.47 11.23 1.17
N ILE A 210 24.41 11.63 0.49
CA ILE A 210 24.32 12.90 -0.23
C ILE A 210 23.83 13.99 0.72
N SER A 211 24.61 15.05 0.89
CA SER A 211 24.24 16.18 1.75
C SER A 211 23.26 17.14 1.05
N LYS A 212 22.49 17.87 1.86
CA LYS A 212 21.60 18.93 1.39
C LYS A 212 22.39 20.04 0.68
N ASP A 213 23.57 20.39 1.19
CA ASP A 213 24.36 21.51 0.68
C ASP A 213 24.82 21.27 -0.76
N ILE A 214 25.27 20.05 -1.07
CA ILE A 214 25.67 19.74 -2.45
C ILE A 214 24.47 19.80 -3.41
N LEU A 215 23.30 19.36 -2.98
CA LEU A 215 22.06 19.44 -3.79
C LEU A 215 21.64 20.89 -4.02
N ASN A 216 21.78 21.76 -3.00
CA ASN A 216 21.54 23.20 -3.13
C ASN A 216 22.49 23.85 -4.12
N ASN A 217 23.77 23.49 -4.08
CA ASN A 217 24.77 24.02 -5.01
C ASN A 217 24.45 23.57 -6.45
N LEU A 218 24.12 22.28 -6.64
CA LEU A 218 23.72 21.78 -7.96
C LEU A 218 22.48 22.52 -8.51
N LYS A 219 21.47 22.81 -7.67
CA LYS A 219 20.31 23.62 -8.10
C LYS A 219 20.64 25.06 -8.45
N LYS A 220 21.65 25.66 -7.82
CA LYS A 220 22.14 26.99 -8.19
C LYS A 220 22.86 26.97 -9.53
N ASP A 221 23.69 25.94 -9.75
CA ASP A 221 24.48 25.81 -10.98
C ASP A 221 23.59 25.37 -12.17
N TYR A 222 22.51 24.65 -11.93
CA TYR A 222 21.56 24.12 -12.92
C TYR A 222 20.13 24.52 -12.56
N SER A 223 19.68 25.70 -12.97
CA SER A 223 18.39 26.28 -12.57
C SER A 223 17.17 25.47 -12.99
N SER A 224 17.27 24.69 -14.07
CA SER A 224 16.19 23.79 -14.55
C SER A 224 16.16 22.41 -13.87
N LEU A 225 17.21 22.08 -13.10
CA LEU A 225 17.33 20.78 -12.45
C LEU A 225 16.20 20.54 -11.44
N LYS A 226 15.51 19.40 -11.57
CA LYS A 226 14.54 18.91 -10.60
C LYS A 226 15.14 17.80 -9.76
N ILE A 227 14.72 17.74 -8.51
CA ILE A 227 15.18 16.71 -7.57
C ILE A 227 13.96 16.05 -6.94
N ALA A 228 13.82 14.74 -7.16
CA ALA A 228 12.81 13.91 -6.53
C ALA A 228 13.45 12.90 -5.58
N GLN A 229 12.70 12.44 -4.59
CA GLN A 229 13.11 11.30 -3.77
C GLN A 229 11.99 10.27 -3.66
N TRP A 230 12.38 9.00 -3.57
CA TRP A 230 11.47 7.93 -3.21
C TRP A 230 11.85 7.31 -1.87
N PHE A 231 10.84 6.88 -1.12
CA PHE A 231 11.05 6.34 0.22
C PHE A 231 10.05 5.22 0.52
N LEU A 232 10.56 4.06 0.93
CA LEU A 232 9.78 2.84 1.07
C LEU A 232 9.56 2.41 2.51
N ASP A 233 10.34 2.93 3.46
CA ASP A 233 10.17 2.57 4.86
C ASP A 233 8.92 3.24 5.46
N PRO A 234 8.28 2.61 6.46
CA PRO A 234 7.09 3.17 7.09
C PRO A 234 7.32 4.55 7.70
N LEU A 235 6.37 5.46 7.49
CA LEU A 235 6.37 6.82 8.02
C LEU A 235 5.25 7.06 9.04
N ASN A 236 4.56 6.02 9.47
CA ASN A 236 3.57 6.10 10.53
C ASN A 236 4.24 6.19 11.91
N LYS A 237 3.64 6.96 12.82
CA LYS A 237 4.20 7.25 14.16
C LYS A 237 4.49 5.99 14.98
N ASN A 238 3.72 4.94 14.79
CA ASN A 238 3.86 3.66 15.50
C ASN A 238 4.71 2.64 14.72
N GLY A 239 5.22 3.02 13.54
CA GLY A 239 6.04 2.14 12.71
C GLY A 239 7.49 2.05 13.19
N PRO A 240 8.22 1.03 12.75
CA PRO A 240 9.62 0.86 13.10
C PRO A 240 10.46 2.02 12.53
N ASP A 241 11.46 2.44 13.32
CA ASP A 241 12.42 3.50 12.95
C ASP A 241 11.80 4.86 12.56
N PHE A 242 10.58 5.16 13.03
CA PHE A 242 9.84 6.38 12.66
C PHE A 242 10.68 7.65 12.74
N TYR A 243 11.34 7.92 13.86
CA TYR A 243 12.14 9.15 14.04
C TYR A 243 13.33 9.23 13.08
N LYS A 244 13.97 8.12 12.81
CA LYS A 244 15.07 8.01 11.85
C LYS A 244 14.57 8.25 10.41
N ASN A 245 13.46 7.64 10.04
CA ASN A 245 12.85 7.77 8.73
C ASN A 245 12.32 9.20 8.50
N LYS A 246 11.66 9.77 9.52
CA LYS A 246 11.23 11.17 9.50
C LYS A 246 12.41 12.11 9.27
N LYS A 247 13.51 11.94 10.02
CA LYS A 247 14.72 12.75 9.86
C LYS A 247 15.26 12.67 8.44
N ARG A 248 15.40 11.47 7.87
CA ARG A 248 15.90 11.26 6.50
C ARG A 248 15.13 12.05 5.45
N ILE A 249 13.80 12.10 5.57
CA ILE A 249 12.97 12.86 4.63
C ILE A 249 13.11 14.36 4.87
N LEU A 250 13.09 14.80 6.13
CA LEU A 250 13.13 16.22 6.47
C LEU A 250 14.50 16.87 6.20
N ASP A 251 15.59 16.12 6.37
CA ASP A 251 16.96 16.65 6.17
C ASP A 251 17.19 17.29 4.79
N LYS A 252 16.42 16.85 3.77
CA LYS A 252 16.53 17.34 2.39
C LYS A 252 15.26 18.02 1.87
N SER A 253 14.24 18.19 2.70
CA SER A 253 12.91 18.66 2.28
C SER A 253 12.90 19.99 1.55
N ASP A 254 13.83 20.89 1.87
CA ASP A 254 13.89 22.24 1.26
C ASP A 254 14.41 22.21 -0.19
N VAL A 255 15.15 21.17 -0.55
CA VAL A 255 15.76 21.04 -1.91
C VAL A 255 15.02 20.04 -2.80
N ILE A 256 14.15 19.21 -2.21
CA ILE A 256 13.36 18.20 -2.94
C ILE A 256 12.13 18.87 -3.56
N ASP A 257 11.92 18.67 -4.85
CA ASP A 257 10.71 19.13 -5.56
C ASP A 257 9.54 18.15 -5.38
N GLY A 258 9.81 16.85 -5.33
CA GLY A 258 8.76 15.81 -5.16
C GLY A 258 9.19 14.61 -4.34
N ASN A 259 8.26 14.13 -3.49
CA ASN A 259 8.40 12.93 -2.69
C ASN A 259 7.49 11.83 -3.21
N PHE A 260 8.02 10.62 -3.37
CA PHE A 260 7.31 9.41 -3.78
C PHE A 260 7.39 8.39 -2.65
N LEU A 261 6.30 8.15 -1.97
CA LEU A 261 6.24 7.45 -0.69
C LEU A 261 5.33 6.22 -0.77
N THR A 262 5.71 5.12 -0.11
CA THR A 262 4.82 3.97 0.07
C THR A 262 3.86 4.12 1.26
N THR A 263 4.08 5.13 2.10
CA THR A 263 3.09 5.58 3.08
C THR A 263 2.24 6.67 2.45
N SER A 264 0.91 6.59 2.57
CA SER A 264 0.01 7.63 2.04
C SER A 264 0.43 9.01 2.57
N PRO A 265 0.66 10.01 1.70
CA PRO A 265 1.05 11.36 2.13
C PRO A 265 0.07 11.99 3.12
N ASP A 266 -1.23 11.70 2.99
CA ASP A 266 -2.28 12.22 3.87
C ASP A 266 -2.15 11.70 5.32
N ALA A 267 -1.53 10.53 5.49
CA ALA A 267 -1.24 9.95 6.81
C ALA A 267 0.05 10.50 7.44
N VAL A 268 0.80 11.36 6.73
CA VAL A 268 2.12 11.84 7.15
C VAL A 268 2.08 13.33 7.48
N SER A 269 1.76 13.66 8.72
CA SER A 269 1.52 15.03 9.19
C SER A 269 2.72 15.99 9.10
N PHE A 270 3.94 15.47 8.99
CA PHE A 270 5.16 16.30 8.97
C PHE A 270 5.63 16.68 7.56
N LEU A 271 4.98 16.20 6.51
CA LEU A 271 5.34 16.56 5.14
C LEU A 271 4.93 18.01 4.83
N SER A 272 5.83 18.73 4.18
CA SER A 272 5.53 20.08 3.73
C SER A 272 4.50 20.08 2.61
N LYS A 273 3.50 20.94 2.71
CA LYS A 273 2.53 21.18 1.63
C LYS A 273 3.12 21.90 0.43
N LYS A 274 4.33 22.47 0.57
CA LYS A 274 5.06 23.15 -0.53
C LYS A 274 5.64 22.15 -1.52
N ASN A 275 5.94 20.93 -1.07
CA ASN A 275 6.51 19.89 -1.92
C ASN A 275 5.38 19.03 -2.50
N MET A 276 5.57 18.57 -3.73
CA MET A 276 4.69 17.56 -4.30
C MET A 276 4.92 16.23 -3.58
N ASN A 277 3.86 15.65 -3.01
CA ASN A 277 3.94 14.40 -2.28
C ASN A 277 2.99 13.38 -2.93
N TYR A 278 3.52 12.26 -3.38
CA TYR A 278 2.78 11.22 -4.08
C TYR A 278 2.91 9.88 -3.38
N PHE A 279 1.83 9.11 -3.39
CA PHE A 279 1.87 7.70 -3.04
C PHE A 279 2.39 6.89 -4.23
N ILE A 280 3.30 5.95 -3.96
CA ILE A 280 3.70 4.92 -4.91
C ILE A 280 3.66 3.54 -4.23
N PRO A 281 3.14 2.50 -4.88
CA PRO A 281 3.31 1.14 -4.39
C PRO A 281 4.76 0.67 -4.52
N ASN A 282 5.12 -0.41 -3.86
CA ASN A 282 6.40 -1.06 -4.12
C ASN A 282 6.45 -1.52 -5.59
N PRO A 283 7.49 -1.14 -6.34
CA PRO A 283 7.56 -1.49 -7.75
C PRO A 283 7.89 -2.97 -7.95
N SER A 284 7.24 -3.58 -8.91
CA SER A 284 7.67 -4.84 -9.53
C SER A 284 8.38 -4.57 -10.86
N ASP A 285 9.10 -5.56 -11.36
CA ASP A 285 9.80 -5.50 -12.63
C ASP A 285 9.57 -6.78 -13.42
N GLN A 286 9.02 -6.68 -14.62
CA GLN A 286 8.68 -7.83 -15.46
C GLN A 286 9.87 -8.72 -15.85
N SER A 287 11.11 -8.22 -15.73
CA SER A 287 12.32 -9.03 -15.94
C SER A 287 12.75 -9.80 -14.67
N MET A 288 12.13 -9.52 -13.53
CA MET A 288 12.42 -10.13 -12.24
C MET A 288 11.23 -10.97 -11.73
N GLU A 289 10.03 -10.40 -11.81
CA GLU A 289 8.77 -11.03 -11.37
C GLU A 289 7.96 -11.49 -12.60
N THR A 290 8.00 -12.78 -12.92
CA THR A 290 7.36 -13.32 -14.13
C THR A 290 5.90 -13.73 -13.97
N LEU A 291 5.41 -13.93 -12.74
CA LEU A 291 4.00 -14.23 -12.40
C LEU A 291 3.40 -15.43 -13.17
N ASP A 292 4.17 -16.50 -13.39
CA ASP A 292 3.72 -17.67 -14.18
C ASP A 292 3.44 -18.94 -13.35
N ASN A 293 3.45 -18.84 -12.01
CA ASN A 293 3.29 -20.00 -11.12
C ASN A 293 1.92 -20.67 -11.23
N PHE A 294 0.88 -19.92 -11.58
CA PHE A 294 -0.49 -20.44 -11.69
C PHE A 294 -0.66 -21.45 -12.85
N LYS A 295 0.33 -21.60 -13.72
CA LYS A 295 0.37 -22.56 -14.85
C LYS A 295 1.21 -23.80 -14.55
N LYS A 296 1.78 -23.91 -13.36
CA LYS A 296 2.74 -24.95 -12.97
C LYS A 296 2.31 -25.64 -11.69
N ASP A 297 2.64 -26.92 -11.57
CA ASP A 297 2.56 -27.62 -10.31
C ASP A 297 3.63 -27.05 -9.36
N CYS A 298 3.20 -26.53 -8.22
CA CYS A 298 4.10 -25.96 -7.23
C CYS A 298 4.59 -27.06 -6.27
N SER A 299 5.89 -27.08 -5.99
CA SER A 299 6.49 -28.01 -5.02
C SER A 299 6.02 -27.76 -3.58
N ASN A 300 5.67 -26.52 -3.28
CA ASN A 300 5.23 -26.07 -1.98
C ASN A 300 3.93 -25.29 -2.09
N ASP A 301 3.10 -25.37 -1.06
CA ASP A 301 1.81 -24.69 -1.01
C ASP A 301 1.93 -23.28 -0.42
N VAL A 302 2.87 -23.11 0.52
CA VAL A 302 3.10 -21.85 1.22
C VAL A 302 4.59 -21.55 1.29
N PHE A 303 4.96 -20.34 0.88
CA PHE A 303 6.29 -19.78 1.03
C PHE A 303 6.29 -18.71 2.13
N PHE A 304 7.26 -18.75 3.03
CA PHE A 304 7.45 -17.74 4.06
C PHE A 304 8.92 -17.38 4.21
N ALA A 305 9.25 -16.11 4.02
CA ALA A 305 10.59 -15.59 4.21
C ALA A 305 10.61 -14.53 5.32
N LEU A 306 11.51 -14.68 6.28
CA LEU A 306 11.63 -13.80 7.43
C LEU A 306 13.06 -13.28 7.60
N SER A 307 13.19 -11.96 7.65
CA SER A 307 14.38 -11.29 8.19
C SER A 307 14.12 -10.91 9.64
N HIS A 308 14.83 -11.52 10.57
CA HIS A 308 14.68 -11.30 12.02
C HIS A 308 15.17 -9.92 12.51
N GLY A 309 15.46 -8.99 11.60
CA GLY A 309 16.02 -7.70 11.97
C GLY A 309 17.46 -7.80 12.50
N VAL A 310 18.24 -8.78 12.01
CA VAL A 310 19.66 -9.02 12.35
C VAL A 310 20.46 -7.73 12.39
N HIS A 311 20.25 -6.87 11.40
CA HIS A 311 20.94 -5.58 11.28
C HIS A 311 20.52 -4.56 12.36
N ARG A 312 19.45 -4.84 13.11
CA ARG A 312 18.93 -3.98 14.19
C ARG A 312 19.29 -4.46 15.58
N GLY A 313 20.13 -5.49 15.70
CA GLY A 313 20.55 -6.07 16.98
C GLY A 313 19.45 -6.83 17.73
N LYS A 314 18.25 -6.98 17.16
CA LYS A 314 17.11 -7.66 17.81
C LYS A 314 17.28 -9.16 18.03
N LEU A 315 18.21 -9.80 17.30
CA LEU A 315 18.51 -11.22 17.45
C LEU A 315 19.22 -11.58 18.76
N LYS A 316 19.88 -10.62 19.38
CA LYS A 316 20.56 -10.86 20.66
C LYS A 316 19.59 -11.16 21.80
N THR A 317 18.31 -10.84 21.64
CA THR A 317 17.31 -10.97 22.71
C THR A 317 16.51 -12.26 22.68
N ARG A 318 16.60 -13.09 21.62
CA ARG A 318 15.81 -14.33 21.43
C ARG A 318 14.30 -14.16 21.64
N THR A 319 13.77 -12.96 21.52
CA THR A 319 12.34 -12.74 21.59
C THR A 319 11.73 -13.10 20.25
N LEU A 320 10.69 -13.94 20.26
CA LEU A 320 9.93 -14.28 19.06
C LEU A 320 9.30 -13.03 18.47
N ASP A 321 9.46 -12.87 17.16
CA ASP A 321 8.72 -11.85 16.39
C ASP A 321 7.25 -12.31 16.24
N ASP A 322 6.30 -11.39 16.24
CA ASP A 322 4.88 -11.71 16.08
C ASP A 322 4.59 -12.52 14.80
N ARG A 323 5.40 -12.31 13.75
CA ARG A 323 5.32 -13.07 12.50
C ARG A 323 5.74 -14.53 12.69
N GLU A 324 6.74 -14.80 13.52
CA GLU A 324 7.16 -16.16 13.86
C GLU A 324 6.08 -16.87 14.68
N ILE A 325 5.49 -16.18 15.64
CA ILE A 325 4.37 -16.70 16.43
C ILE A 325 3.20 -17.05 15.51
N PHE A 326 2.91 -16.19 14.55
CA PHE A 326 1.83 -16.43 13.59
C PHE A 326 2.11 -17.63 12.70
N ILE A 327 3.29 -17.69 12.05
CA ILE A 327 3.61 -18.79 11.12
C ILE A 327 3.68 -20.13 11.86
N ASN A 328 4.22 -20.17 13.07
CA ASN A 328 4.25 -21.37 13.88
C ASN A 328 2.86 -21.89 14.22
N LYS A 329 1.93 -20.98 14.59
CA LYS A 329 0.52 -21.36 14.81
C LYS A 329 -0.14 -21.88 13.54
N LEU A 330 0.20 -21.29 12.39
CA LEU A 330 -0.34 -21.70 11.09
C LEU A 330 0.13 -23.11 10.72
N ILE A 331 1.44 -23.37 10.82
CA ILE A 331 2.03 -24.69 10.56
C ILE A 331 1.37 -25.77 11.43
N ASN A 332 1.23 -25.51 12.73
CA ASN A 332 0.64 -26.46 13.67
C ASN A 332 -0.84 -26.74 13.41
N LYS A 333 -1.55 -25.83 12.71
CA LYS A 333 -2.96 -26.02 12.35
C LYS A 333 -3.17 -26.64 10.98
N CYS A 334 -2.19 -26.57 10.10
CA CYS A 334 -2.32 -26.96 8.69
C CYS A 334 -1.39 -28.14 8.36
N ASN A 335 -1.66 -29.31 8.93
CA ASN A 335 -0.81 -30.50 8.84
C ASN A 335 -0.61 -31.04 7.42
N ASN A 336 -1.51 -30.72 6.47
CA ASN A 336 -1.46 -31.19 5.09
C ASN A 336 -0.89 -30.15 4.12
N VAL A 337 -0.35 -29.04 4.63
CA VAL A 337 0.20 -27.95 3.83
C VAL A 337 1.73 -28.03 3.83
N ARG A 338 2.31 -27.98 2.64
CA ARG A 338 3.77 -27.97 2.47
C ARG A 338 4.29 -26.54 2.59
N PHE A 339 5.02 -26.27 3.65
CA PHE A 339 5.64 -24.98 3.91
C PHE A 339 7.09 -24.96 3.43
N ASP A 340 7.49 -23.85 2.83
CA ASP A 340 8.88 -23.54 2.49
C ASP A 340 9.27 -22.25 3.24
N ILE A 341 10.15 -22.40 4.24
CA ILE A 341 10.46 -21.33 5.20
C ILE A 341 11.93 -20.94 5.08
N TYR A 342 12.15 -19.65 4.81
CA TYR A 342 13.47 -19.06 4.69
C TYR A 342 13.75 -18.05 5.79
N GLY A 343 14.85 -18.22 6.49
CA GLY A 343 15.42 -17.27 7.44
C GLY A 343 16.76 -16.74 6.96
N MET A 344 17.32 -15.78 7.69
CA MET A 344 18.70 -15.35 7.46
C MET A 344 19.69 -16.36 8.02
N ASN A 345 20.73 -16.70 7.27
CA ASN A 345 21.79 -17.63 7.69
C ASN A 345 22.31 -17.33 9.10
N GLY A 346 22.41 -18.35 9.94
CA GLY A 346 22.88 -18.27 11.32
C GLY A 346 21.85 -17.81 12.35
N VAL A 347 20.58 -17.64 11.94
CA VAL A 347 19.52 -17.13 12.80
C VAL A 347 18.18 -17.79 12.52
N GLN A 348 18.20 -19.08 12.40
CA GLN A 348 16.97 -19.85 12.27
C GLN A 348 16.31 -20.00 13.64
N PRO A 349 15.00 -19.77 13.77
CA PRO A 349 14.27 -20.18 14.96
C PRO A 349 14.41 -21.68 15.12
N ILE A 350 14.64 -22.16 16.36
CA ILE A 350 14.82 -23.60 16.65
C ILE A 350 13.65 -24.43 16.11
N TRP A 351 12.43 -23.89 16.16
CA TRP A 351 11.23 -24.57 15.65
C TRP A 351 11.21 -24.72 14.12
N ALA A 352 11.98 -23.93 13.41
CA ALA A 352 11.99 -23.94 11.94
C ALA A 352 13.05 -24.91 11.37
N ASP A 353 13.96 -25.45 12.18
CA ASP A 353 15.05 -26.34 11.73
C ASP A 353 14.54 -27.55 10.94
N GLN A 354 13.37 -28.07 11.30
CA GLN A 354 12.72 -29.18 10.59
C GLN A 354 12.18 -28.82 9.19
N TYR A 355 12.00 -27.52 8.87
CA TYR A 355 11.46 -27.02 7.60
C TYR A 355 12.55 -26.44 6.68
N PHE A 356 13.77 -26.24 7.20
CA PHE A 356 14.90 -25.82 6.37
C PHE A 356 15.56 -27.04 5.72
N LYS A 357 15.63 -27.03 4.42
CA LYS A 357 16.41 -28.00 3.65
C LYS A 357 17.74 -27.41 3.23
#